data_44c5bb0e1375975fb6dd0f3ae71e20cc
#
_entry.id   44c5bb0e1375975fb6dd0f3ae71e20cc
#
_cell.length_a   1.000
_cell.length_b   1.000
_cell.length_c   1.000
_cell.angle_alpha   90.00
_cell.angle_beta   90.00
_cell.angle_gamma   90.00
#
_symmetry.space_group_name_H-M   'P 1'
#
loop_
_entity.id
_entity.type
_entity.pdbx_description
1 polymer ?
#
loop_
_entity_poly.entity_id
_entity_poly.type
_entity_poly.pdbx_seq_one_letter_code
_entity_poly.pdbx_strand_id
1 'polypeptide(L)'
;MITIRRYSADMADAWNRFVATSKNGTFLFDRGYMDYHSARFTDHSMVVFRGEELYALLPANQKADVLYTHQGLTYGGLVLGVEATMVHIMEAFDLLNAQFRSEGISRVVYKALPWIYHTHPAEEPLYAIFRNPHCRLIERDISTTVMIQQPLKWKKDRRHGLMMAKKYGVVVNRSEDYASFWPVLTNNLRERHGVSPVHSLDEILLLHSRFPHQIQLFTATLDGTLLAGCVVYVTGQVVHTQYIAATSEGKRLGAVDAIVDTLINGQFPHHPYLDFGKSTETHSDQLNANLLYQKEGFGGRAVCYDTYEWTL
;
A
#
# COMPACT_ATOMS: atom_id res chain seq x y z
N MET A 1 27.49 -9.35 14.73
CA MET A 1 26.78 -8.68 15.86
C MET A 1 25.77 -7.73 15.25
N ILE A 2 24.53 -7.81 15.69
CA ILE A 2 23.48 -6.87 15.31
C ILE A 2 23.54 -5.67 16.25
N THR A 3 23.37 -4.47 15.71
CA THR A 3 23.20 -3.23 16.48
C THR A 3 22.05 -2.43 15.90
N ILE A 4 21.45 -1.56 16.72
CA ILE A 4 20.33 -0.71 16.32
C ILE A 4 20.65 0.74 16.62
N ARG A 5 20.13 1.63 15.79
CA ARG A 5 20.23 3.09 15.99
C ARG A 5 18.92 3.75 15.63
N ARG A 6 18.64 4.89 16.25
CA ARG A 6 17.59 5.78 15.81
C ARG A 6 17.95 6.34 14.42
N TYR A 7 16.96 6.41 13.51
CA TYR A 7 17.13 7.15 12.26
C TYR A 7 17.39 8.64 12.54
N SER A 8 18.26 9.22 11.74
CA SER A 8 18.50 10.67 11.69
C SER A 8 18.56 11.14 10.23
N ALA A 9 18.30 12.42 9.98
CA ALA A 9 18.12 12.95 8.63
C ALA A 9 19.36 12.81 7.72
N ASP A 10 20.55 12.75 8.29
CA ASP A 10 21.80 12.48 7.57
C ASP A 10 21.87 11.06 6.98
N MET A 11 21.03 10.14 7.45
CA MET A 11 20.91 8.78 6.92
C MET A 11 19.93 8.66 5.75
N ALA A 12 19.25 9.74 5.33
CA ALA A 12 18.15 9.66 4.36
C ALA A 12 18.57 9.00 3.04
N ASP A 13 19.71 9.36 2.48
CA ASP A 13 20.21 8.79 1.24
C ASP A 13 20.55 7.30 1.37
N ALA A 14 21.15 6.91 2.49
CA ALA A 14 21.46 5.50 2.77
C ALA A 14 20.19 4.68 2.99
N TRP A 15 19.20 5.25 3.71
CA TRP A 15 17.88 4.68 3.91
C TRP A 15 17.18 4.42 2.57
N ASN A 16 17.10 5.43 1.69
CA ASN A 16 16.39 5.33 0.42
C ASN A 16 17.07 4.32 -0.52
N ARG A 17 18.40 4.30 -0.59
CA ARG A 17 19.14 3.26 -1.34
C ARG A 17 18.87 1.87 -0.81
N PHE A 18 18.82 1.70 0.51
CA PHE A 18 18.49 0.41 1.13
C PHE A 18 17.07 -0.03 0.78
N VAL A 19 16.07 0.85 0.89
CA VAL A 19 14.68 0.56 0.50
C VAL A 19 14.62 0.06 -0.94
N ALA A 20 15.31 0.73 -1.86
CA ALA A 20 15.29 0.40 -3.28
C ALA A 20 15.89 -0.99 -3.61
N THR A 21 16.82 -1.50 -2.78
CA THR A 21 17.53 -2.78 -3.00
C THR A 21 17.09 -3.88 -2.04
N SER A 22 16.17 -3.60 -1.14
CA SER A 22 15.68 -4.55 -0.15
C SER A 22 14.74 -5.60 -0.74
N LYS A 23 14.56 -6.74 -0.05
CA LYS A 23 13.71 -7.83 -0.53
C LYS A 23 12.21 -7.59 -0.35
N ASN A 24 11.81 -6.54 0.39
CA ASN A 24 10.41 -6.20 0.63
C ASN A 24 10.14 -4.68 0.73
N GLY A 25 11.09 -3.84 0.34
CA GLY A 25 10.89 -2.39 0.32
C GLY A 25 9.99 -1.93 -0.81
N THR A 26 9.22 -0.89 -0.53
CA THR A 26 8.44 -0.16 -1.53
C THR A 26 8.72 1.34 -1.41
N PHE A 27 8.35 2.12 -2.42
CA PHE A 27 8.55 3.57 -2.39
C PHE A 27 7.79 4.27 -1.24
N LEU A 28 6.81 3.61 -0.61
CA LEU A 28 6.13 4.12 0.58
C LEU A 28 7.08 4.28 1.77
N PHE A 29 8.18 3.52 1.78
CA PHE A 29 9.23 3.59 2.80
C PHE A 29 10.37 4.54 2.44
N ASP A 30 10.38 5.15 1.26
CA ASP A 30 11.31 6.22 0.89
C ASP A 30 11.05 7.46 1.76
N ARG A 31 12.10 8.11 2.24
CA ARG A 31 11.96 9.30 3.10
C ARG A 31 11.25 10.44 2.38
N GLY A 32 11.43 10.56 1.06
CA GLY A 32 10.68 11.51 0.24
C GLY A 32 9.17 11.29 0.29
N TYR A 33 8.71 10.02 0.46
CA TYR A 33 7.30 9.70 0.69
C TYR A 33 6.93 9.84 2.17
N MET A 34 7.69 9.24 3.09
CA MET A 34 7.34 9.26 4.51
C MET A 34 7.29 10.67 5.11
N ASP A 35 8.21 11.54 4.70
CA ASP A 35 8.37 12.85 5.30
C ASP A 35 7.41 13.92 4.78
N TYR A 36 6.57 13.64 3.74
CA TYR A 36 5.60 14.62 3.26
C TYR A 36 4.58 15.01 4.33
N HIS A 37 4.32 14.12 5.26
CA HIS A 37 3.36 14.32 6.36
C HIS A 37 4.01 14.28 7.74
N SER A 38 5.31 14.57 7.84
CA SER A 38 6.07 14.57 9.11
C SER A 38 5.45 15.44 10.21
N ALA A 39 4.72 16.49 9.86
CA ALA A 39 3.99 17.31 10.83
C ALA A 39 2.86 16.54 11.56
N ARG A 40 2.39 15.41 11.03
CA ARG A 40 1.32 14.59 11.61
C ARG A 40 1.85 13.46 12.50
N PHE A 41 3.10 13.06 12.31
CA PHE A 41 3.67 11.85 12.93
C PHE A 41 5.05 12.15 13.51
N THR A 42 5.23 11.87 14.80
CA THR A 42 6.55 11.96 15.44
C THR A 42 7.37 10.75 15.00
N ASP A 43 8.35 10.96 14.14
CA ASP A 43 9.20 9.89 13.63
C ASP A 43 9.89 9.13 14.78
N HIS A 44 9.83 7.81 14.72
CA HIS A 44 10.52 6.90 15.63
C HIS A 44 11.16 5.74 14.86
N SER A 45 11.56 6.00 13.63
CA SER A 45 12.16 5.00 12.77
C SER A 45 13.51 4.52 13.31
N MET A 46 13.78 3.22 13.12
CA MET A 46 15.02 2.58 13.57
C MET A 46 15.78 1.99 12.40
N VAL A 47 17.08 1.93 12.56
CA VAL A 47 18.02 1.34 11.61
C VAL A 47 18.74 0.19 12.28
N VAL A 48 18.76 -0.97 11.63
CA VAL A 48 19.44 -2.18 12.09
C VAL A 48 20.71 -2.36 11.27
N PHE A 49 21.83 -2.56 11.93
CA PHE A 49 23.11 -2.82 11.31
C PHE A 49 23.61 -4.23 11.63
N ARG A 50 24.35 -4.82 10.71
CA ARG A 50 25.19 -6.00 10.92
C ARG A 50 26.65 -5.59 10.71
N GLY A 51 27.38 -5.43 11.81
CA GLY A 51 28.66 -4.72 11.76
C GLY A 51 28.43 -3.25 11.39
N GLU A 52 28.99 -2.80 10.26
CA GLU A 52 28.82 -1.43 9.75
C GLU A 52 27.80 -1.33 8.61
N GLU A 53 27.26 -2.46 8.13
CA GLU A 53 26.35 -2.50 7.00
C GLU A 53 24.88 -2.39 7.45
N LEU A 54 24.08 -1.65 6.68
CA LEU A 54 22.63 -1.62 6.85
C LEU A 54 22.07 -3.01 6.61
N TYR A 55 21.25 -3.49 7.53
CA TYR A 55 20.71 -4.84 7.53
C TYR A 55 19.17 -4.90 7.47
N ALA A 56 18.52 -4.00 8.21
CA ALA A 56 17.08 -3.78 8.12
C ALA A 56 16.72 -2.36 8.55
N LEU A 57 15.53 -1.91 8.16
CA LEU A 57 14.95 -0.63 8.56
C LEU A 57 13.58 -0.88 9.20
N LEU A 58 13.24 -0.11 10.22
CA LEU A 58 11.91 -0.09 10.81
C LEU A 58 11.32 1.31 10.64
N PRO A 59 10.54 1.58 9.59
CA PRO A 59 9.70 2.77 9.50
C PRO A 59 8.74 2.81 10.67
N ALA A 60 8.79 3.84 11.50
CA ALA A 60 7.95 3.92 12.69
C ALA A 60 7.63 5.36 13.09
N ASN A 61 6.52 5.53 13.77
CA ASN A 61 6.19 6.75 14.51
C ASN A 61 5.73 6.41 15.93
N GLN A 62 5.92 7.35 16.83
CA GLN A 62 5.45 7.25 18.21
C GLN A 62 4.25 8.15 18.45
N LYS A 63 3.28 7.65 19.22
CA LYS A 63 2.18 8.43 19.76
C LYS A 63 1.96 8.03 21.22
N ALA A 64 2.17 8.96 22.15
CA ALA A 64 2.25 8.69 23.58
C ALA A 64 3.29 7.57 23.87
N ASP A 65 2.91 6.52 24.55
CA ASP A 65 3.74 5.36 24.90
C ASP A 65 3.60 4.17 23.92
N VAL A 66 3.05 4.41 22.72
CA VAL A 66 2.83 3.39 21.69
C VAL A 66 3.70 3.67 20.48
N LEU A 67 4.44 2.65 20.05
CA LEU A 67 5.13 2.64 18.77
C LEU A 67 4.24 2.02 17.68
N TYR A 68 4.15 2.69 16.55
CA TYR A 68 3.46 2.18 15.35
C TYR A 68 4.46 1.97 14.22
N THR A 69 4.37 0.87 13.48
CA THR A 69 5.14 0.70 12.25
C THR A 69 4.53 1.48 11.10
N HIS A 70 4.40 2.73 11.32
CA HIS A 70 3.98 3.94 10.66
C HIS A 70 2.47 4.05 10.38
N GLN A 71 1.77 4.88 11.19
CA GLN A 71 0.32 5.12 11.08
C GLN A 71 -0.10 5.72 9.73
N GLY A 72 0.76 6.51 9.10
CA GLY A 72 0.49 7.17 7.82
C GLY A 72 0.69 6.31 6.57
N LEU A 73 1.08 5.03 6.72
CA LEU A 73 1.31 4.12 5.60
C LEU A 73 0.25 3.02 5.55
N THR A 74 -0.02 2.50 4.35
CA THR A 74 -0.97 1.40 4.11
C THR A 74 -0.54 0.11 4.81
N TYR A 75 0.76 -0.15 4.82
CA TYR A 75 1.45 -1.25 5.49
C TYR A 75 2.77 -0.73 6.05
N GLY A 76 3.43 -1.51 6.91
CA GLY A 76 4.66 -1.12 7.57
C GLY A 76 5.55 -2.32 7.88
N GLY A 77 6.16 -2.32 9.05
CA GLY A 77 7.02 -3.40 9.51
C GLY A 77 8.48 -3.27 9.09
N LEU A 78 9.26 -4.31 9.34
CA LEU A 78 10.68 -4.33 8.99
C LEU A 78 10.90 -4.44 7.48
N VAL A 79 11.66 -3.52 6.94
CA VAL A 79 12.22 -3.57 5.59
C VAL A 79 13.54 -4.31 5.66
N LEU A 80 13.67 -5.41 4.95
CA LEU A 80 14.76 -6.37 5.08
C LEU A 80 15.73 -6.30 3.90
N GLY A 81 17.03 -6.19 4.18
CA GLY A 81 18.06 -6.39 3.18
C GLY A 81 18.05 -7.82 2.63
N VAL A 82 18.58 -8.03 1.42
CA VAL A 82 18.63 -9.34 0.77
C VAL A 82 19.38 -10.39 1.59
N GLU A 83 20.36 -9.96 2.39
CA GLU A 83 21.16 -10.83 3.28
C GLU A 83 20.48 -11.11 4.63
N ALA A 84 19.28 -10.57 4.87
CA ALA A 84 18.59 -10.75 6.15
C ALA A 84 18.16 -12.21 6.34
N THR A 85 18.54 -12.77 7.48
CA THR A 85 18.27 -14.16 7.88
C THR A 85 17.51 -14.21 9.20
N MET A 86 16.80 -15.30 9.41
CA MET A 86 15.89 -15.49 10.55
C MET A 86 16.54 -15.23 11.89
N VAL A 87 17.73 -15.81 12.14
CA VAL A 87 18.43 -15.70 13.44
C VAL A 87 18.76 -14.25 13.78
N HIS A 88 19.31 -13.49 12.80
CA HIS A 88 19.64 -12.09 13.00
C HIS A 88 18.41 -11.19 13.12
N ILE A 89 17.31 -11.53 12.45
CA ILE A 89 16.05 -10.77 12.59
C ILE A 89 15.45 -11.02 13.99
N MET A 90 15.53 -12.22 14.54
CA MET A 90 15.15 -12.46 15.94
C MET A 90 15.99 -11.64 16.91
N GLU A 91 17.34 -11.62 16.73
CA GLU A 91 18.25 -10.78 17.52
C GLU A 91 17.86 -9.30 17.42
N ALA A 92 17.53 -8.83 16.20
CA ALA A 92 17.09 -7.45 15.97
C ALA A 92 15.78 -7.13 16.72
N PHE A 93 14.79 -8.03 16.70
CA PHE A 93 13.54 -7.85 17.47
C PHE A 93 13.77 -7.76 18.97
N ASP A 94 14.66 -8.60 19.53
CA ASP A 94 15.01 -8.57 20.95
C ASP A 94 15.65 -7.22 21.31
N LEU A 95 16.60 -6.74 20.50
CA LEU A 95 17.24 -5.44 20.71
C LEU A 95 16.25 -4.27 20.56
N LEU A 96 15.40 -4.27 19.53
CA LEU A 96 14.38 -3.25 19.34
C LEU A 96 13.41 -3.19 20.52
N ASN A 97 12.91 -4.33 20.98
CA ASN A 97 12.02 -4.40 22.13
C ASN A 97 12.68 -3.91 23.41
N ALA A 98 13.95 -4.26 23.63
CA ALA A 98 14.72 -3.78 24.79
C ALA A 98 14.92 -2.25 24.74
N GLN A 99 15.26 -1.71 23.58
CA GLN A 99 15.42 -0.26 23.35
C GLN A 99 14.10 0.48 23.62
N PHE A 100 13.01 0.04 22.98
CA PHE A 100 11.69 0.66 23.15
C PHE A 100 11.23 0.66 24.61
N ARG A 101 11.44 -0.46 25.30
CA ARG A 101 11.14 -0.55 26.75
C ARG A 101 11.96 0.46 27.55
N SER A 102 13.24 0.63 27.24
CA SER A 102 14.11 1.60 27.91
C SER A 102 13.71 3.06 27.65
N GLU A 103 13.05 3.33 26.52
CA GLU A 103 12.50 4.64 26.15
C GLU A 103 11.09 4.89 26.68
N GLY A 104 10.53 3.98 27.49
CA GLY A 104 9.21 4.10 28.10
C GLY A 104 8.05 3.78 27.15
N ILE A 105 8.31 3.13 26.02
CA ILE A 105 7.26 2.61 25.16
C ILE A 105 6.71 1.34 25.80
N SER A 106 5.39 1.29 25.96
CA SER A 106 4.69 0.18 26.61
C SER A 106 4.15 -0.84 25.61
N ARG A 107 3.95 -0.42 24.34
CA ARG A 107 3.26 -1.22 23.34
C ARG A 107 3.76 -0.94 21.92
N VAL A 108 3.78 -1.97 21.11
CA VAL A 108 4.07 -1.90 19.67
C VAL A 108 2.85 -2.34 18.86
N VAL A 109 2.46 -1.54 17.87
CA VAL A 109 1.46 -1.87 16.85
C VAL A 109 2.18 -2.05 15.52
N TYR A 110 2.16 -3.26 15.01
CA TYR A 110 2.91 -3.69 13.85
C TYR A 110 1.99 -4.04 12.67
N LYS A 111 1.95 -3.18 11.66
CA LYS A 111 1.31 -3.49 10.38
C LYS A 111 2.26 -4.34 9.55
N ALA A 112 1.86 -5.56 9.23
CA ALA A 112 2.69 -6.42 8.40
C ALA A 112 2.63 -5.98 6.93
N LEU A 113 3.77 -6.04 6.24
CA LEU A 113 3.81 -5.88 4.80
C LEU A 113 3.25 -7.15 4.14
N PRO A 114 2.20 -7.08 3.30
CA PRO A 114 1.66 -8.26 2.65
C PRO A 114 2.67 -8.89 1.67
N TRP A 115 2.71 -10.23 1.66
CA TRP A 115 3.68 -11.00 0.89
C TRP A 115 3.69 -10.70 -0.62
N ILE A 116 2.59 -10.23 -1.20
CA ILE A 116 2.51 -9.86 -2.62
C ILE A 116 3.46 -8.73 -3.03
N TYR A 117 3.92 -7.91 -2.06
CA TYR A 117 4.88 -6.83 -2.29
C TYR A 117 6.34 -7.30 -2.21
N HIS A 118 6.58 -8.53 -1.74
CA HIS A 118 7.93 -9.05 -1.57
C HIS A 118 8.55 -9.44 -2.91
N THR A 119 9.78 -9.00 -3.17
CA THR A 119 10.59 -9.44 -4.32
C THR A 119 11.28 -10.78 -4.05
N HIS A 120 11.52 -11.08 -2.78
CA HIS A 120 12.02 -12.35 -2.25
C HIS A 120 11.23 -12.71 -0.98
N PRO A 121 11.16 -13.97 -0.55
CA PRO A 121 10.56 -14.33 0.73
C PRO A 121 11.12 -13.47 1.87
N ALA A 122 10.24 -12.82 2.64
CA ALA A 122 10.60 -11.83 3.66
C ALA A 122 9.66 -11.88 4.89
N GLU A 123 9.27 -13.07 5.31
CA GLU A 123 8.34 -13.26 6.43
C GLU A 123 9.04 -13.57 7.76
N GLU A 124 10.36 -13.36 7.86
CA GLU A 124 11.12 -13.50 9.11
C GLU A 124 10.52 -12.69 10.25
N PRO A 125 10.02 -11.44 10.04
CA PRO A 125 9.35 -10.68 11.07
C PRO A 125 8.10 -11.36 11.65
N LEU A 126 7.32 -12.06 10.82
CA LEU A 126 6.10 -12.75 11.27
C LEU A 126 6.43 -13.88 12.22
N TYR A 127 7.53 -14.62 11.98
CA TYR A 127 7.98 -15.64 12.90
C TYR A 127 8.50 -15.04 14.21
N ALA A 128 9.26 -13.95 14.16
CA ALA A 128 9.74 -13.25 15.35
C ALA A 128 8.56 -12.75 16.22
N ILE A 129 7.53 -12.19 15.59
CA ILE A 129 6.29 -11.75 16.24
C ILE A 129 5.56 -12.95 16.88
N PHE A 130 5.42 -14.06 16.15
CA PHE A 130 4.77 -15.29 16.65
C PHE A 130 5.45 -15.83 17.92
N ARG A 131 6.78 -15.71 18.02
CA ARG A 131 7.55 -16.14 19.20
C ARG A 131 7.30 -15.28 20.44
N ASN A 132 6.74 -14.09 20.30
CA ASN A 132 6.42 -13.23 21.44
C ASN A 132 5.08 -13.67 22.08
N PRO A 133 5.09 -14.17 23.34
CA PRO A 133 3.88 -14.69 23.98
C PRO A 133 2.82 -13.62 24.27
N HIS A 134 3.20 -12.33 24.20
CA HIS A 134 2.30 -11.20 24.42
C HIS A 134 1.76 -10.62 23.12
N CYS A 135 2.12 -11.21 21.97
CA CYS A 135 1.64 -10.75 20.67
C CYS A 135 0.23 -11.24 20.36
N ARG A 136 -0.57 -10.38 19.79
CA ARG A 136 -1.91 -10.66 19.30
C ARG A 136 -2.10 -10.11 17.88
N LEU A 137 -2.80 -10.85 17.04
CA LEU A 137 -3.39 -10.30 15.83
C LEU A 137 -4.61 -9.46 16.25
N ILE A 138 -4.58 -8.17 15.99
CA ILE A 138 -5.65 -7.23 16.41
C ILE A 138 -6.53 -6.76 15.26
N GLU A 139 -6.04 -6.85 14.01
CA GLU A 139 -6.79 -6.49 12.81
C GLU A 139 -6.33 -7.36 11.65
N ARG A 140 -7.27 -7.86 10.86
CA ARG A 140 -7.02 -8.54 9.58
C ARG A 140 -7.97 -7.99 8.54
N ASP A 141 -7.43 -7.16 7.66
CA ASP A 141 -8.14 -6.67 6.49
C ASP A 141 -8.03 -7.64 5.32
N ILE A 142 -9.03 -7.65 4.46
CA ILE A 142 -9.01 -8.40 3.19
C ILE A 142 -8.85 -7.44 2.03
N SER A 143 -7.76 -7.57 1.29
CA SER A 143 -7.59 -7.00 -0.04
C SER A 143 -7.98 -7.99 -1.12
N THR A 144 -8.24 -7.49 -2.32
CA THR A 144 -8.53 -8.32 -3.49
C THR A 144 -7.46 -8.11 -4.55
N THR A 145 -6.75 -9.17 -4.86
CA THR A 145 -5.58 -9.15 -5.77
C THR A 145 -5.79 -10.04 -6.98
N VAL A 146 -5.51 -9.51 -8.16
CA VAL A 146 -5.48 -10.25 -9.43
C VAL A 146 -4.05 -10.67 -9.73
N MET A 147 -3.84 -11.94 -10.08
CA MET A 147 -2.59 -12.44 -10.67
C MET A 147 -2.59 -12.08 -12.16
N ILE A 148 -1.83 -11.07 -12.57
CA ILE A 148 -1.87 -10.53 -13.95
C ILE A 148 -1.42 -11.58 -14.97
N GLN A 149 -0.38 -12.35 -14.64
CA GLN A 149 0.17 -13.35 -15.54
C GLN A 149 -0.61 -14.68 -15.57
N GLN A 150 -1.53 -14.89 -14.59
CA GLN A 150 -2.41 -16.05 -14.50
C GLN A 150 -3.83 -15.63 -14.14
N PRO A 151 -4.47 -14.78 -14.95
CA PRO A 151 -5.73 -14.15 -14.57
C PRO A 151 -6.88 -15.15 -14.54
N LEU A 152 -7.72 -15.04 -13.52
CA LEU A 152 -9.00 -15.73 -13.52
C LEU A 152 -9.99 -15.01 -14.44
N LYS A 153 -10.95 -15.77 -14.98
CA LYS A 153 -11.99 -15.21 -15.86
C LYS A 153 -12.84 -14.19 -15.14
N TRP A 154 -13.01 -13.03 -15.74
CA TRP A 154 -13.92 -11.99 -15.25
C TRP A 154 -15.37 -12.48 -15.18
N LYS A 155 -16.12 -12.01 -14.19
CA LYS A 155 -17.57 -12.26 -14.10
C LYS A 155 -18.30 -11.62 -15.29
N LYS A 156 -19.52 -12.10 -15.55
CA LYS A 156 -20.32 -11.67 -16.72
C LYS A 156 -20.57 -10.16 -16.76
N ASP A 157 -20.88 -9.56 -15.62
CA ASP A 157 -21.12 -8.13 -15.47
C ASP A 157 -19.90 -7.27 -15.80
N ARG A 158 -18.71 -7.67 -15.35
CA ARG A 158 -17.46 -6.98 -15.70
C ARG A 158 -17.12 -7.06 -17.19
N ARG A 159 -17.31 -8.25 -17.78
CA ARG A 159 -17.14 -8.44 -19.23
C ARG A 159 -18.15 -7.62 -20.03
N HIS A 160 -19.39 -7.54 -19.54
CA HIS A 160 -20.43 -6.70 -20.16
C HIS A 160 -20.05 -5.22 -20.08
N GLY A 161 -19.59 -4.73 -18.91
CA GLY A 161 -19.12 -3.35 -18.77
C GLY A 161 -18.00 -3.02 -19.75
N LEU A 162 -16.99 -3.89 -19.86
CA LEU A 162 -15.90 -3.70 -20.83
C LEU A 162 -16.41 -3.68 -22.29
N MET A 163 -17.37 -4.54 -22.63
CA MET A 163 -18.00 -4.55 -23.96
C MET A 163 -18.73 -3.23 -24.21
N MET A 164 -19.47 -2.70 -23.24
CA MET A 164 -20.16 -1.41 -23.34
C MET A 164 -19.15 -0.27 -23.54
N ALA A 165 -18.08 -0.22 -22.75
CA ALA A 165 -17.04 0.80 -22.91
C ALA A 165 -16.45 0.78 -24.33
N LYS A 166 -16.10 -0.39 -24.85
CA LYS A 166 -15.61 -0.56 -26.23
C LYS A 166 -16.65 -0.13 -27.27
N LYS A 167 -17.92 -0.51 -27.10
CA LYS A 167 -19.03 -0.17 -28.01
C LYS A 167 -19.25 1.34 -28.13
N TYR A 168 -19.14 2.07 -27.03
CA TYR A 168 -19.37 3.51 -27.01
C TYR A 168 -18.10 4.33 -27.27
N GLY A 169 -16.95 3.69 -27.47
CA GLY A 169 -15.70 4.39 -27.79
C GLY A 169 -15.04 5.06 -26.57
N VAL A 170 -15.23 4.50 -25.38
CA VAL A 170 -14.51 4.97 -24.17
C VAL A 170 -13.02 4.74 -24.35
N VAL A 171 -12.24 5.81 -24.22
CA VAL A 171 -10.78 5.79 -24.35
C VAL A 171 -10.13 5.89 -22.97
N VAL A 172 -9.13 5.05 -22.72
CA VAL A 172 -8.35 5.07 -21.46
C VAL A 172 -6.92 5.48 -21.75
N ASN A 173 -6.44 6.50 -21.05
CA ASN A 173 -5.07 6.99 -21.16
C ASN A 173 -4.47 7.28 -19.78
N ARG A 174 -3.13 7.24 -19.71
CA ARG A 174 -2.39 7.90 -18.62
C ARG A 174 -2.63 9.40 -18.71
N SER A 175 -2.84 10.05 -17.57
CA SER A 175 -3.19 11.47 -17.48
C SER A 175 -2.40 12.13 -16.35
N GLU A 176 -2.16 13.43 -16.50
CA GLU A 176 -1.61 14.29 -15.44
C GLU A 176 -2.70 15.20 -14.85
N ASP A 177 -3.94 15.11 -15.32
CA ASP A 177 -5.07 15.95 -14.90
C ASP A 177 -5.75 15.41 -13.63
N TYR A 178 -5.00 15.43 -12.51
CA TYR A 178 -5.53 15.14 -11.20
C TYR A 178 -6.63 16.11 -10.77
N ALA A 179 -6.56 17.36 -11.24
CA ALA A 179 -7.52 18.42 -10.89
C ALA A 179 -8.94 18.08 -11.36
N SER A 180 -9.10 17.56 -12.57
CA SER A 180 -10.41 17.11 -13.07
C SER A 180 -10.90 15.83 -12.40
N PHE A 181 -10.00 14.93 -11.98
CA PHE A 181 -10.38 13.66 -11.34
C PHE A 181 -10.77 13.83 -9.86
N TRP A 182 -10.10 14.73 -9.11
CA TRP A 182 -10.28 14.86 -7.67
C TRP A 182 -11.72 15.17 -7.22
N PRO A 183 -12.47 16.05 -7.90
CA PRO A 183 -13.88 16.26 -7.62
C PRO A 183 -14.74 14.98 -7.78
N VAL A 184 -14.49 14.19 -8.82
CA VAL A 184 -15.20 12.91 -9.04
C VAL A 184 -14.93 11.94 -7.91
N LEU A 185 -13.68 11.81 -7.47
CA LEU A 185 -13.28 10.98 -6.33
C LEU A 185 -13.94 11.47 -5.04
N THR A 186 -13.84 12.76 -4.75
CA THR A 186 -14.38 13.36 -3.51
C THR A 186 -15.89 13.18 -3.41
N ASN A 187 -16.62 13.42 -4.51
CA ASN A 187 -18.07 13.22 -4.52
C ASN A 187 -18.45 11.74 -4.32
N ASN A 188 -17.76 10.82 -4.98
CA ASN A 188 -18.01 9.38 -4.79
C ASN A 188 -17.78 8.92 -3.35
N LEU A 189 -16.70 9.37 -2.69
CA LEU A 189 -16.39 9.02 -1.31
C LEU A 189 -17.40 9.63 -0.33
N ARG A 190 -17.78 10.89 -0.55
CA ARG A 190 -18.79 11.57 0.28
C ARG A 190 -20.17 10.91 0.19
N GLU A 191 -20.64 10.60 -1.02
CA GLU A 191 -21.94 10.00 -1.25
C GLU A 191 -22.05 8.58 -0.70
N ARG A 192 -20.96 7.79 -0.77
CA ARG A 192 -21.00 6.38 -0.40
C ARG A 192 -20.59 6.10 1.04
N HIS A 193 -19.68 6.89 1.59
CA HIS A 193 -19.00 6.61 2.85
C HIS A 193 -18.98 7.80 3.81
N GLY A 194 -19.43 8.99 3.39
CA GLY A 194 -19.39 10.19 4.22
C GLY A 194 -17.98 10.70 4.52
N VAL A 195 -16.96 10.28 3.75
CA VAL A 195 -15.55 10.60 3.99
C VAL A 195 -14.95 11.37 2.82
N SER A 196 -13.79 12.00 3.06
CA SER A 196 -12.94 12.62 2.03
C SER A 196 -11.76 11.71 1.68
N PRO A 197 -11.10 11.91 0.52
CA PRO A 197 -9.83 11.25 0.22
C PRO A 197 -8.80 11.48 1.34
N VAL A 198 -7.95 10.50 1.61
CA VAL A 198 -6.87 10.61 2.62
C VAL A 198 -5.87 11.71 2.25
N HIS A 199 -5.58 11.85 0.96
CA HIS A 199 -4.73 12.92 0.42
C HIS A 199 -5.59 14.07 -0.11
N SER A 200 -5.18 15.30 0.13
CA SER A 200 -5.68 16.46 -0.63
C SER A 200 -5.16 16.42 -2.08
N LEU A 201 -5.73 17.26 -2.95
CA LEU A 201 -5.21 17.43 -4.31
C LEU A 201 -3.74 17.89 -4.29
N ASP A 202 -3.40 18.85 -3.45
CA ASP A 202 -2.02 19.37 -3.34
C ASP A 202 -1.05 18.28 -2.86
N GLU A 203 -1.46 17.45 -1.89
CA GLU A 203 -0.65 16.35 -1.40
C GLU A 203 -0.39 15.30 -2.48
N ILE A 204 -1.40 14.89 -3.26
CA ILE A 204 -1.18 13.90 -4.31
C ILE A 204 -0.35 14.46 -5.46
N LEU A 205 -0.49 15.74 -5.81
CA LEU A 205 0.36 16.41 -6.78
C LEU A 205 1.81 16.48 -6.32
N LEU A 206 2.05 16.83 -5.04
CA LEU A 206 3.38 16.81 -4.44
C LEU A 206 3.99 15.39 -4.49
N LEU A 207 3.24 14.37 -4.09
CA LEU A 207 3.70 12.99 -4.10
C LEU A 207 3.97 12.50 -5.53
N HIS A 208 3.08 12.81 -6.48
CA HIS A 208 3.30 12.50 -7.89
C HIS A 208 4.55 13.18 -8.44
N SER A 209 4.81 14.45 -8.09
CA SER A 209 6.03 15.16 -8.53
C SER A 209 7.33 14.51 -8.03
N ARG A 210 7.29 13.89 -6.83
CA ARG A 210 8.42 13.15 -6.26
C ARG A 210 8.56 11.73 -6.83
N PHE A 211 7.43 11.09 -7.16
CA PHE A 211 7.34 9.69 -7.58
C PHE A 211 6.53 9.52 -8.87
N PRO A 212 6.89 10.19 -10.00
CA PRO A 212 6.07 10.22 -11.22
C PRO A 212 5.95 8.86 -11.91
N HIS A 213 6.86 7.92 -11.64
CA HIS A 213 6.80 6.56 -12.17
C HIS A 213 6.01 5.61 -11.27
N GLN A 214 5.94 5.90 -9.98
CA GLN A 214 5.26 5.06 -8.99
C GLN A 214 3.80 5.50 -8.77
N ILE A 215 3.52 6.80 -8.86
CA ILE A 215 2.17 7.35 -8.66
C ILE A 215 1.65 7.84 -10.01
N GLN A 216 0.67 7.14 -10.57
CA GLN A 216 0.16 7.42 -11.91
C GLN A 216 -1.37 7.50 -11.89
N LEU A 217 -1.92 8.45 -12.65
CA LEU A 217 -3.36 8.56 -12.89
C LEU A 217 -3.69 7.98 -14.28
N PHE A 218 -4.73 7.16 -14.34
CA PHE A 218 -5.36 6.71 -15.58
C PHE A 218 -6.79 7.23 -15.61
N THR A 219 -7.19 7.85 -16.73
CA THR A 219 -8.53 8.38 -16.92
C THR A 219 -9.23 7.69 -18.11
N ALA A 220 -10.51 7.44 -17.93
CA ALA A 220 -11.41 7.00 -19.01
C ALA A 220 -12.26 8.19 -19.45
N THR A 221 -12.25 8.48 -20.75
CA THR A 221 -12.98 9.61 -21.35
C THR A 221 -13.84 9.15 -22.51
N LEU A 222 -14.90 9.93 -22.80
CA LEU A 222 -15.70 9.82 -24.01
C LEU A 222 -15.86 11.23 -24.59
N ASP A 223 -15.45 11.43 -25.84
CA ASP A 223 -15.48 12.74 -26.53
C ASP A 223 -14.86 13.87 -25.67
N GLY A 224 -13.74 13.58 -25.00
CA GLY A 224 -13.04 14.49 -24.11
C GLY A 224 -13.66 14.66 -22.72
N THR A 225 -14.84 14.10 -22.46
CA THR A 225 -15.50 14.17 -21.15
C THR A 225 -14.99 13.08 -20.22
N LEU A 226 -14.56 13.44 -19.00
CA LEU A 226 -14.09 12.51 -17.98
C LEU A 226 -15.24 11.64 -17.44
N LEU A 227 -15.08 10.35 -17.55
CA LEU A 227 -16.04 9.34 -17.08
C LEU A 227 -15.58 8.63 -15.79
N ALA A 228 -14.30 8.32 -15.69
CA ALA A 228 -13.71 7.64 -14.54
C ALA A 228 -12.22 7.93 -14.43
N GLY A 229 -11.65 7.69 -13.26
CA GLY A 229 -10.21 7.73 -13.04
C GLY A 229 -9.75 6.71 -12.02
N CYS A 230 -8.49 6.34 -12.12
CA CYS A 230 -7.80 5.46 -11.17
C CYS A 230 -6.39 5.98 -10.93
N VAL A 231 -6.08 6.31 -9.68
CA VAL A 231 -4.68 6.54 -9.25
C VAL A 231 -4.10 5.20 -8.83
N VAL A 232 -3.00 4.81 -9.44
CA VAL A 232 -2.28 3.59 -9.08
C VAL A 232 -0.95 3.91 -8.39
N TYR A 233 -0.58 3.07 -7.43
CA TYR A 233 0.73 3.04 -6.80
C TYR A 233 1.48 1.82 -7.32
N VAL A 234 2.55 2.06 -8.07
CA VAL A 234 3.34 1.02 -8.75
C VAL A 234 4.57 0.70 -7.93
N THR A 235 4.70 -0.56 -7.52
CA THR A 235 5.88 -1.11 -6.86
C THR A 235 6.55 -2.15 -7.77
N GLY A 236 7.63 -2.79 -7.31
CA GLY A 236 8.29 -3.83 -8.11
C GLY A 236 7.40 -5.05 -8.44
N GLN A 237 6.42 -5.36 -7.58
CA GLN A 237 5.56 -6.54 -7.72
C GLN A 237 4.08 -6.20 -7.94
N VAL A 238 3.62 -5.08 -7.40
CA VAL A 238 2.19 -4.76 -7.28
C VAL A 238 1.86 -3.43 -7.94
N VAL A 239 0.83 -3.44 -8.74
CA VAL A 239 0.09 -2.24 -9.15
C VAL A 239 -1.11 -2.11 -8.22
N HIS A 240 -1.06 -1.20 -7.25
CA HIS A 240 -2.13 -0.99 -6.27
C HIS A 240 -3.05 0.13 -6.71
N THR A 241 -4.37 -0.11 -6.73
CA THR A 241 -5.35 0.94 -7.03
C THR A 241 -5.62 1.78 -5.77
N GLN A 242 -4.87 2.86 -5.62
CA GLN A 242 -4.97 3.75 -4.45
C GLN A 242 -6.31 4.49 -4.40
N TYR A 243 -6.77 4.97 -5.54
CA TYR A 243 -8.08 5.61 -5.70
C TYR A 243 -8.72 5.17 -7.00
N ILE A 244 -10.01 4.86 -6.97
CA ILE A 244 -10.80 4.57 -8.16
C ILE A 244 -12.20 5.16 -8.00
N ALA A 245 -12.63 5.95 -8.99
CA ALA A 245 -13.95 6.58 -8.97
C ALA A 245 -14.47 6.78 -10.40
N ALA A 246 -15.80 6.83 -10.51
CA ALA A 246 -16.47 7.07 -11.78
C ALA A 246 -17.72 7.94 -11.60
N THR A 247 -18.02 8.75 -12.60
CA THR A 247 -19.28 9.46 -12.72
C THR A 247 -20.45 8.47 -12.90
N SER A 248 -21.69 8.91 -12.76
CA SER A 248 -22.87 8.07 -13.02
C SER A 248 -22.86 7.54 -14.45
N GLU A 249 -22.50 8.38 -15.43
CA GLU A 249 -22.35 7.99 -16.82
C GLU A 249 -21.21 6.99 -17.01
N GLY A 250 -20.05 7.21 -16.38
CA GLY A 250 -18.92 6.30 -16.42
C GLY A 250 -19.27 4.90 -15.86
N LYS A 251 -20.09 4.83 -14.79
CA LYS A 251 -20.61 3.55 -14.28
C LYS A 251 -21.49 2.83 -15.30
N ARG A 252 -22.40 3.57 -15.97
CA ARG A 252 -23.31 3.03 -17.00
C ARG A 252 -22.54 2.51 -18.21
N LEU A 253 -21.47 3.17 -18.61
CA LEU A 253 -20.67 2.84 -19.79
C LEU A 253 -19.51 1.85 -19.51
N GLY A 254 -19.33 1.40 -18.28
CA GLY A 254 -18.26 0.45 -17.94
C GLY A 254 -16.86 1.07 -17.96
N ALA A 255 -16.73 2.37 -17.67
CA ALA A 255 -15.45 3.09 -17.72
C ALA A 255 -14.40 2.51 -16.76
N VAL A 256 -14.81 2.05 -15.57
CA VAL A 256 -13.90 1.36 -14.61
C VAL A 256 -13.44 0.02 -15.17
N ASP A 257 -14.32 -0.73 -15.84
CA ASP A 257 -13.96 -2.02 -16.46
C ASP A 257 -12.91 -1.81 -17.57
N ALA A 258 -13.03 -0.72 -18.35
CA ALA A 258 -12.03 -0.35 -19.35
C ALA A 258 -10.70 0.07 -18.73
N ILE A 259 -10.70 0.83 -17.61
CA ILE A 259 -9.46 1.17 -16.89
C ILE A 259 -8.77 -0.10 -16.41
N VAL A 260 -9.48 -1.01 -15.75
CA VAL A 260 -8.90 -2.26 -15.23
C VAL A 260 -8.36 -3.14 -16.37
N ASP A 261 -9.05 -3.25 -17.50
CA ASP A 261 -8.56 -3.94 -18.70
C ASP A 261 -7.24 -3.32 -19.20
N THR A 262 -7.19 -2.00 -19.27
CA THR A 262 -5.99 -1.25 -19.70
C THR A 262 -4.82 -1.46 -18.74
N LEU A 263 -5.05 -1.45 -17.42
CA LEU A 263 -4.00 -1.69 -16.43
C LEU A 263 -3.41 -3.10 -16.55
N ILE A 264 -4.26 -4.12 -16.64
CA ILE A 264 -3.85 -5.53 -16.67
C ILE A 264 -3.22 -5.90 -18.01
N ASN A 265 -3.89 -5.60 -19.13
CA ASN A 265 -3.55 -6.10 -20.45
C ASN A 265 -2.69 -5.13 -21.27
N GLY A 266 -2.67 -3.84 -20.92
CA GLY A 266 -1.99 -2.80 -21.70
C GLY A 266 -0.75 -2.23 -21.01
N GLN A 267 -0.91 -1.71 -19.79
CA GLN A 267 0.14 -0.92 -19.14
C GLN A 267 1.11 -1.75 -18.29
N PHE A 268 0.59 -2.76 -17.59
CA PHE A 268 1.38 -3.53 -16.62
C PHE A 268 1.32 -5.05 -16.84
N PRO A 269 1.43 -5.55 -18.09
CA PRO A 269 1.25 -6.98 -18.38
C PRO A 269 2.33 -7.86 -17.76
N HIS A 270 3.46 -7.29 -17.35
CA HIS A 270 4.59 -8.00 -16.75
C HIS A 270 4.62 -7.93 -15.23
N HIS A 271 3.78 -7.10 -14.60
CA HIS A 271 3.66 -7.10 -13.15
C HIS A 271 2.97 -8.38 -12.67
N PRO A 272 3.42 -8.97 -11.56
CA PRO A 272 2.74 -10.14 -11.00
C PRO A 272 1.31 -9.87 -10.55
N TYR A 273 1.05 -8.70 -9.93
CA TYR A 273 -0.19 -8.45 -9.22
C TYR A 273 -0.80 -7.08 -9.52
N LEU A 274 -2.15 -7.05 -9.68
CA LEU A 274 -2.97 -5.86 -9.50
C LEU A 274 -3.74 -6.01 -8.19
N ASP A 275 -3.55 -5.11 -7.24
CA ASP A 275 -4.22 -5.13 -5.95
C ASP A 275 -5.24 -4.00 -5.84
N PHE A 276 -6.50 -4.35 -5.55
CA PHE A 276 -7.59 -3.39 -5.41
C PHE A 276 -7.70 -2.75 -4.03
N GLY A 277 -6.82 -3.12 -3.10
CA GLY A 277 -6.89 -2.66 -1.72
C GLY A 277 -8.02 -3.29 -0.90
N LYS A 278 -8.11 -2.85 0.34
CA LYS A 278 -8.97 -3.43 1.38
C LYS A 278 -10.46 -3.34 1.05
N SER A 279 -11.21 -4.31 1.56
CA SER A 279 -12.67 -4.43 1.45
C SER A 279 -13.32 -4.78 2.79
N THR A 280 -12.66 -4.46 3.90
CA THR A 280 -13.21 -4.47 5.26
C THR A 280 -13.75 -3.09 5.60
N GLU A 281 -14.77 -3.03 6.43
CA GLU A 281 -15.30 -1.78 6.96
C GLU A 281 -14.30 -1.19 7.98
N THR A 282 -14.15 0.11 8.00
CA THR A 282 -13.17 0.79 8.84
C THR A 282 -13.38 0.47 10.33
N HIS A 283 -12.30 0.06 11.01
CA HIS A 283 -12.31 -0.33 12.42
C HIS A 283 -13.32 -1.43 12.79
N SER A 284 -13.56 -2.35 11.88
CA SER A 284 -14.48 -3.45 12.03
C SER A 284 -13.90 -4.73 11.42
N ASP A 285 -14.36 -5.89 11.88
CA ASP A 285 -14.12 -7.19 11.26
C ASP A 285 -15.11 -7.53 10.14
N GLN A 286 -16.04 -6.60 9.84
CA GLN A 286 -17.07 -6.80 8.84
C GLN A 286 -16.57 -6.57 7.42
N LEU A 287 -16.96 -7.48 6.53
CA LEU A 287 -16.66 -7.37 5.11
C LEU A 287 -17.66 -6.44 4.41
N ASN A 288 -17.15 -5.55 3.57
CA ASN A 288 -17.97 -4.88 2.57
C ASN A 288 -18.23 -5.83 1.40
N ALA A 289 -19.28 -6.65 1.52
CA ALA A 289 -19.58 -7.71 0.57
C ALA A 289 -19.80 -7.18 -0.86
N ASN A 290 -20.39 -6.00 -1.01
CA ASN A 290 -20.64 -5.39 -2.32
C ASN A 290 -19.34 -4.96 -2.99
N LEU A 291 -18.43 -4.35 -2.24
CA LEU A 291 -17.12 -3.93 -2.74
C LEU A 291 -16.26 -5.16 -3.08
N LEU A 292 -16.28 -6.18 -2.23
CA LEU A 292 -15.58 -7.44 -2.45
C LEU A 292 -16.10 -8.13 -3.74
N TYR A 293 -17.43 -8.23 -3.89
CA TYR A 293 -18.05 -8.80 -5.10
C TYR A 293 -17.61 -8.09 -6.39
N GLN A 294 -17.52 -6.74 -6.36
CA GLN A 294 -17.06 -5.95 -7.50
C GLN A 294 -15.61 -6.27 -7.86
N LYS A 295 -14.71 -6.26 -6.86
CA LYS A 295 -13.28 -6.52 -7.05
C LYS A 295 -13.01 -7.98 -7.50
N GLU A 296 -13.66 -8.95 -6.86
CA GLU A 296 -13.58 -10.36 -7.27
C GLU A 296 -14.13 -10.59 -8.68
N GLY A 297 -15.02 -9.72 -9.14
CA GLY A 297 -15.57 -9.76 -10.49
C GLY A 297 -14.51 -9.61 -11.58
N PHE A 298 -13.39 -8.96 -11.29
CA PHE A 298 -12.20 -8.84 -12.15
C PHE A 298 -11.26 -10.05 -12.06
N GLY A 299 -11.65 -11.13 -11.38
CA GLY A 299 -10.82 -12.32 -11.21
C GLY A 299 -9.89 -12.25 -10.00
N GLY A 300 -10.03 -11.22 -9.15
CA GLY A 300 -9.23 -11.09 -7.94
C GLY A 300 -9.60 -12.10 -6.85
N ARG A 301 -8.64 -12.36 -5.94
CA ARG A 301 -8.81 -13.21 -4.76
C ARG A 301 -8.16 -12.55 -3.55
N ALA A 302 -8.49 -13.06 -2.38
CA ALA A 302 -8.14 -12.49 -1.09
C ALA A 302 -6.64 -12.53 -0.78
N VAL A 303 -6.15 -11.41 -0.27
CA VAL A 303 -4.83 -11.28 0.40
C VAL A 303 -5.06 -10.59 1.73
N CYS A 304 -4.50 -11.14 2.82
CA CYS A 304 -4.62 -10.56 4.16
C CYS A 304 -3.65 -9.40 4.35
N TYR A 305 -4.13 -8.36 5.05
CA TYR A 305 -3.36 -7.24 5.56
C TYR A 305 -3.49 -7.27 7.08
N ASP A 306 -2.46 -7.76 7.76
CA ASP A 306 -2.50 -8.06 9.17
C ASP A 306 -1.87 -6.95 10.01
N THR A 307 -2.48 -6.66 11.15
CA THR A 307 -1.94 -5.80 12.18
C THR A 307 -1.82 -6.57 13.49
N TYR A 308 -0.61 -6.59 14.03
CA TYR A 308 -0.28 -7.25 15.30
C TYR A 308 -0.02 -6.21 16.39
N GLU A 309 -0.22 -6.61 17.62
CA GLU A 309 0.09 -5.79 18.79
C GLU A 309 0.76 -6.64 19.87
N TRP A 310 1.73 -6.07 20.57
CA TRP A 310 2.27 -6.68 21.78
C TRP A 310 2.69 -5.63 22.82
N THR A 311 2.67 -6.02 24.08
CA THR A 311 3.20 -5.23 25.18
C THR A 311 4.70 -5.51 25.35
N LEU A 312 5.43 -4.48 25.76
CA LEU A 312 6.89 -4.51 26.00
C LEU A 312 7.23 -4.78 27.47
#